data_41b6b961d602f5f40b97986e807de781
#
_entry.id   41b6b961d602f5f40b97986e807de781
#
_cell.length_a   1.000
_cell.length_b   1.000
_cell.length_c   1.000
_cell.angle_alpha   90.00
_cell.angle_beta   90.00
_cell.angle_gamma   90.00
#
_symmetry.space_group_name_H-M   'P 1'
#
loop_
_entity.id
_entity.type
_entity.pdbx_description
1 polymer ?
#
loop_
_entity_poly.entity_id
_entity_poly.type
_entity_poly.pdbx_seq_one_letter_code
_entity_poly.pdbx_strand_id
1 'polypeptide(L)'
;MKKKLPIVRSLLFVSALLTPFALTSCGKPSDAIVAIALHPTNASIVYIATNESVYKTRDRGTTWERMATDLSSYRVLSLALDPQHPATVYAGTMFDAVYKSPDGGQHWMPHNAGLKEHVSVVNQFVFDPRDSETIYTATTVGVFRTTDAGRLWDERMVGMKEVHIVVTVAIDPLRPSVLYAGTTGGAYRSLDGGGRWQKINNGLIPSEILDASLALGVNALMIDPQQTDTVYAGTTKGLFKSVNKGDSWVRIGATMTDQYISSLAIDRNDPHILYAGGRAGIQKSFDAGLSWKTMNTGLASTNIRTIAMGWLDPHILYAGTNGSGLYYSENGGETWMKVPIVLKANEHSTGSS
;
A
#
# COMPACT_ATOMS: atom_id res chain seq x y z
N MET A 1 -0.52 26.59 51.20
CA MET A 1 -0.59 25.16 50.86
C MET A 1 -1.42 24.99 49.60
N LYS A 2 -0.78 24.88 48.43
CA LYS A 2 -1.45 24.63 47.14
C LYS A 2 -1.29 23.15 46.83
N LYS A 3 -2.39 22.41 46.84
CA LYS A 3 -2.44 20.99 46.48
C LYS A 3 -2.26 20.87 44.95
N LYS A 4 -1.20 20.18 44.51
CA LYS A 4 -1.01 19.74 43.14
C LYS A 4 -1.92 18.52 42.92
N LEU A 5 -2.83 18.62 41.95
CA LEU A 5 -3.53 17.45 41.40
C LEU A 5 -2.56 16.66 40.51
N PRO A 6 -2.61 15.34 40.53
CA PRO A 6 -1.83 14.51 39.64
C PRO A 6 -2.46 14.55 38.22
N ILE A 7 -1.63 14.82 37.23
CA ILE A 7 -1.99 14.67 35.82
C ILE A 7 -2.10 13.17 35.55
N VAL A 8 -3.33 12.69 35.44
CA VAL A 8 -3.61 11.35 34.89
C VAL A 8 -3.30 11.41 33.42
N ARG A 9 -2.15 10.86 33.00
CA ARG A 9 -1.88 10.53 31.62
C ARG A 9 -2.83 9.41 31.24
N SER A 10 -3.96 9.74 30.61
CA SER A 10 -4.77 8.76 29.90
C SER A 10 -3.94 8.26 28.72
N LEU A 11 -3.43 7.03 28.85
CA LEU A 11 -3.00 6.23 27.72
C LEU A 11 -4.25 5.95 26.86
N LEU A 12 -4.51 6.82 25.91
CA LEU A 12 -5.36 6.49 24.78
C LEU A 12 -4.59 5.43 23.97
N PHE A 13 -4.94 4.17 24.20
CA PHE A 13 -4.73 3.12 23.21
C PHE A 13 -5.52 3.54 21.98
N VAL A 14 -4.85 4.22 21.05
CA VAL A 14 -5.31 4.29 19.66
C VAL A 14 -5.04 2.89 19.10
N SER A 15 -5.99 1.97 19.37
CA SER A 15 -6.11 0.78 18.56
C SER A 15 -6.21 1.29 17.12
N ALA A 16 -5.21 0.93 16.29
CA ALA A 16 -5.36 1.02 14.85
C ALA A 16 -6.78 0.60 14.53
N LEU A 17 -7.53 1.42 13.83
CA LEU A 17 -8.92 1.19 13.46
C LEU A 17 -9.05 -0.11 12.67
N LEU A 18 -8.88 -1.22 13.37
CA LEU A 18 -9.60 -2.44 13.15
C LEU A 18 -11.03 -2.14 13.60
N THR A 19 -11.80 -1.44 12.76
CA THR A 19 -13.25 -1.47 12.93
C THR A 19 -13.61 -2.94 13.12
N PRO A 20 -14.38 -3.30 14.16
CA PRO A 20 -14.91 -4.64 14.25
C PRO A 20 -15.82 -4.81 13.03
N PHE A 21 -15.30 -5.46 12.00
CA PHE A 21 -16.10 -5.89 10.87
C PHE A 21 -17.10 -6.90 11.42
N ALA A 22 -18.39 -6.56 11.31
CA ALA A 22 -19.46 -7.53 11.45
C ALA A 22 -19.13 -8.72 10.52
N LEU A 23 -18.93 -9.87 11.13
CA LEU A 23 -18.74 -11.17 10.51
C LEU A 23 -19.97 -11.53 9.66
N THR A 24 -19.95 -11.17 8.39
CA THR A 24 -20.90 -11.69 7.39
C THR A 24 -20.15 -11.97 6.09
N SER A 25 -19.21 -12.88 6.17
CA SER A 25 -18.83 -13.88 5.17
C SER A 25 -17.70 -14.73 5.75
N CYS A 26 -17.93 -15.99 5.84
CA CYS A 26 -17.06 -16.99 6.44
C CYS A 26 -15.87 -17.31 5.52
N GLY A 27 -14.97 -16.35 5.28
CA GLY A 27 -13.64 -16.61 4.75
C GLY A 27 -12.71 -16.86 5.94
N LYS A 28 -11.87 -17.89 5.88
CA LYS A 28 -10.87 -18.13 6.90
C LYS A 28 -9.95 -16.89 6.98
N PRO A 29 -9.48 -16.47 8.16
CA PRO A 29 -8.54 -15.34 8.30
C PRO A 29 -7.28 -15.46 7.43
N SER A 30 -6.87 -16.68 7.08
CA SER A 30 -5.78 -17.02 6.17
C SER A 30 -6.01 -16.59 4.71
N ASP A 31 -7.26 -16.35 4.30
CA ASP A 31 -7.60 -16.00 2.90
C ASP A 31 -7.48 -14.48 2.63
N ALA A 32 -7.13 -13.67 3.60
CA ALA A 32 -6.89 -12.24 3.39
C ALA A 32 -5.53 -12.01 2.72
N ILE A 33 -5.53 -11.37 1.54
CA ILE A 33 -4.32 -10.91 0.86
C ILE A 33 -4.01 -9.49 1.33
N VAL A 34 -2.89 -9.33 2.01
CA VAL A 34 -2.49 -8.08 2.66
C VAL A 34 -1.69 -7.20 1.72
N ALA A 35 -0.76 -7.79 0.97
CA ALA A 35 0.07 -7.10 0.00
C ALA A 35 0.32 -7.98 -1.23
N ILE A 36 0.54 -7.34 -2.37
CA ILE A 36 0.93 -7.97 -3.63
C ILE A 36 2.11 -7.18 -4.18
N ALA A 37 3.19 -7.86 -4.56
CA ALA A 37 4.33 -7.26 -5.23
C ALA A 37 4.66 -8.04 -6.50
N LEU A 38 4.66 -7.34 -7.64
CA LEU A 38 4.93 -7.92 -8.96
C LEU A 38 6.38 -7.69 -9.35
N HIS A 39 6.99 -8.71 -9.94
CA HIS A 39 8.36 -8.59 -10.43
C HIS A 39 8.42 -7.65 -11.64
N PRO A 40 9.34 -6.65 -11.66
CA PRO A 40 9.32 -5.59 -12.67
C PRO A 40 9.62 -6.06 -14.10
N THR A 41 10.38 -7.16 -14.24
CA THR A 41 10.86 -7.66 -15.55
C THR A 41 10.45 -9.11 -15.85
N ASN A 42 9.70 -9.76 -14.96
CA ASN A 42 9.20 -11.14 -15.17
C ASN A 42 7.76 -11.28 -14.67
N ALA A 43 6.81 -11.22 -15.59
CA ALA A 43 5.38 -11.31 -15.28
C ALA A 43 4.93 -12.63 -14.64
N SER A 44 5.79 -13.67 -14.62
CA SER A 44 5.47 -14.96 -13.99
C SER A 44 5.77 -14.96 -12.48
N ILE A 45 6.56 -13.98 -12.00
CA ILE A 45 6.94 -13.92 -10.58
C ILE A 45 6.05 -12.91 -9.85
N VAL A 46 5.35 -13.42 -8.84
CA VAL A 46 4.49 -12.62 -7.96
C VAL A 46 4.76 -13.00 -6.51
N TYR A 47 4.82 -12.02 -5.65
CA TYR A 47 4.85 -12.19 -4.21
C TYR A 47 3.54 -11.71 -3.61
N ILE A 48 3.04 -12.46 -2.63
CA ILE A 48 1.89 -12.06 -1.83
C ILE A 48 2.20 -12.21 -0.34
N ALA A 49 1.64 -11.31 0.45
CA ALA A 49 1.56 -11.48 1.89
C ALA A 49 0.11 -11.79 2.28
N THR A 50 -0.04 -12.78 3.12
CA THR A 50 -1.29 -13.11 3.82
C THR A 50 -1.17 -12.74 5.30
N ASN A 51 -2.19 -13.03 6.10
CA ASN A 51 -2.08 -12.89 7.55
C ASN A 51 -1.08 -13.88 8.17
N GLU A 52 -0.70 -14.94 7.47
CA GLU A 52 0.09 -16.06 8.00
C GLU A 52 1.53 -16.09 7.48
N SER A 53 1.77 -15.67 6.23
CA SER A 53 3.09 -15.80 5.61
C SER A 53 3.21 -14.99 4.33
N VAL A 54 4.43 -14.98 3.78
CA VAL A 54 4.75 -14.51 2.43
C VAL A 54 4.83 -15.72 1.50
N TYR A 55 4.26 -15.60 0.33
CA TYR A 55 4.30 -16.61 -0.72
C TYR A 55 4.84 -16.01 -2.01
N LYS A 56 5.53 -16.85 -2.78
CA LYS A 56 6.06 -16.52 -4.09
C LYS A 56 5.58 -17.54 -5.11
N THR A 57 5.17 -17.07 -6.26
CA THR A 57 4.96 -17.90 -7.46
C THR A 57 6.00 -17.56 -8.53
N ARG A 58 6.27 -18.52 -9.42
CA ARG A 58 7.10 -18.35 -10.62
C ARG A 58 6.33 -18.71 -11.90
N ASP A 59 5.04 -18.97 -11.77
CA ASP A 59 4.13 -19.49 -12.82
C ASP A 59 2.76 -18.79 -12.81
N ARG A 60 2.77 -17.47 -12.47
CA ARG A 60 1.57 -16.60 -12.40
C ARG A 60 0.51 -17.05 -11.40
N GLY A 61 0.89 -17.83 -10.39
CA GLY A 61 -0.03 -18.26 -9.34
C GLY A 61 -0.56 -19.69 -9.51
N THR A 62 -0.05 -20.47 -10.46
CA THR A 62 -0.41 -21.88 -10.60
C THR A 62 0.10 -22.67 -9.39
N THR A 63 1.35 -22.43 -8.97
CA THR A 63 1.94 -23.00 -7.76
C THR A 63 2.62 -21.93 -6.93
N TRP A 64 2.71 -22.17 -5.63
CA TRP A 64 3.28 -21.23 -4.67
C TRP A 64 4.34 -21.88 -3.79
N GLU A 65 5.39 -21.14 -3.53
CA GLU A 65 6.42 -21.46 -2.54
C GLU A 65 6.17 -20.58 -1.30
N ARG A 66 6.15 -21.19 -0.12
CA ARG A 66 6.13 -20.40 1.12
C ARG A 66 7.52 -19.84 1.36
N MET A 67 7.61 -18.52 1.38
CA MET A 67 8.81 -17.80 1.75
C MET A 67 8.80 -17.55 3.26
N ALA A 68 9.94 -17.14 3.81
CA ALA A 68 9.93 -16.55 5.13
C ALA A 68 9.66 -17.50 6.31
N THR A 69 10.47 -18.52 6.47
CA THR A 69 10.62 -19.20 7.76
C THR A 69 11.08 -18.23 8.84
N ASP A 70 11.94 -17.25 8.49
CA ASP A 70 12.50 -16.23 9.38
C ASP A 70 11.50 -15.14 9.75
N LEU A 71 10.45 -14.93 8.94
CA LEU A 71 9.35 -14.00 9.20
C LEU A 71 8.11 -14.64 9.81
N SER A 72 8.14 -15.94 10.11
CA SER A 72 6.95 -16.70 10.55
C SER A 72 6.30 -16.19 11.84
N SER A 73 7.04 -15.43 12.64
CA SER A 73 6.55 -14.79 13.87
C SER A 73 5.96 -13.41 13.63
N TYR A 74 6.08 -12.85 12.42
CA TYR A 74 5.68 -11.47 12.11
C TYR A 74 4.64 -11.44 11.00
N ARG A 75 3.61 -10.63 11.21
CA ARG A 75 2.62 -10.35 10.17
C ARG A 75 3.19 -9.34 9.19
N VAL A 76 3.37 -9.74 7.93
CA VAL A 76 3.81 -8.84 6.85
C VAL A 76 2.63 -8.02 6.35
N LEU A 77 2.78 -6.71 6.31
CA LEU A 77 1.75 -5.76 5.88
C LEU A 77 2.04 -5.13 4.53
N SER A 78 3.31 -5.02 4.16
CA SER A 78 3.74 -4.46 2.88
C SER A 78 4.91 -5.26 2.30
N LEU A 79 4.96 -5.34 0.98
CA LEU A 79 6.02 -5.98 0.21
C LEU A 79 6.45 -5.04 -0.91
N ALA A 80 7.75 -4.96 -1.17
CA ALA A 80 8.28 -4.22 -2.31
C ALA A 80 9.52 -4.93 -2.87
N LEU A 81 9.64 -4.96 -4.19
CA LEU A 81 10.83 -5.43 -4.88
C LEU A 81 11.65 -4.23 -5.31
N ASP A 82 12.97 -4.32 -5.15
CA ASP A 82 13.89 -3.36 -5.72
C ASP A 82 13.74 -3.38 -7.25
N PRO A 83 13.37 -2.26 -7.89
CA PRO A 83 13.09 -2.24 -9.32
C PRO A 83 14.34 -2.45 -10.19
N GLN A 84 15.54 -2.15 -9.67
CA GLN A 84 16.81 -2.34 -10.37
C GLN A 84 17.45 -3.70 -10.03
N HIS A 85 17.21 -4.23 -8.82
CA HIS A 85 17.73 -5.50 -8.33
C HIS A 85 16.59 -6.39 -7.80
N PRO A 86 15.73 -6.96 -8.66
CA PRO A 86 14.47 -7.61 -8.23
C PRO A 86 14.63 -8.88 -7.38
N ALA A 87 15.86 -9.39 -7.22
CA ALA A 87 16.16 -10.41 -6.21
C ALA A 87 16.09 -9.84 -4.79
N THR A 88 16.23 -8.52 -4.64
CA THR A 88 16.09 -7.84 -3.35
C THR A 88 14.63 -7.54 -3.06
N VAL A 89 14.12 -8.06 -1.95
CA VAL A 89 12.73 -7.90 -1.50
C VAL A 89 12.72 -7.26 -0.12
N TYR A 90 11.83 -6.30 0.08
CA TYR A 90 11.58 -5.67 1.38
C TYR A 90 10.21 -6.08 1.89
N ALA A 91 10.14 -6.39 3.18
CA ALA A 91 8.91 -6.69 3.90
C ALA A 91 8.73 -5.70 5.06
N GLY A 92 7.62 -5.02 5.08
CA GLY A 92 7.18 -4.21 6.21
C GLY A 92 6.27 -5.04 7.09
N THR A 93 6.60 -5.11 8.37
CA THR A 93 5.90 -5.97 9.31
C THR A 93 5.03 -5.20 10.29
N MET A 94 4.19 -5.93 10.98
CA MET A 94 3.53 -5.49 12.19
C MET A 94 4.37 -5.95 13.39
N PHE A 95 4.85 -4.99 14.19
CA PHE A 95 5.64 -5.12 15.42
C PHE A 95 7.17 -5.21 15.30
N ASP A 96 7.76 -5.42 14.09
CA ASP A 96 9.22 -5.51 13.96
C ASP A 96 9.77 -4.79 12.71
N ALA A 97 9.09 -3.73 12.31
CA ALA A 97 9.45 -2.77 11.26
C ALA A 97 9.87 -3.40 9.92
N VAL A 98 11.13 -3.34 9.51
CA VAL A 98 11.61 -3.67 8.16
C VAL A 98 12.48 -4.91 8.13
N TYR A 99 12.17 -5.81 7.21
CA TYR A 99 13.03 -6.94 6.82
C TYR A 99 13.44 -6.81 5.35
N LYS A 100 14.65 -7.25 5.05
CA LYS A 100 15.21 -7.31 3.69
C LYS A 100 15.68 -8.71 3.38
N SER A 101 15.36 -9.18 2.18
CA SER A 101 15.90 -10.40 1.59
C SER A 101 16.71 -10.03 0.35
N PRO A 102 17.99 -10.46 0.23
CA PRO A 102 18.80 -10.24 -0.97
C PRO A 102 18.63 -11.34 -2.03
N ASP A 103 17.91 -12.42 -1.72
CA ASP A 103 17.86 -13.68 -2.47
C ASP A 103 16.45 -14.10 -2.90
N GLY A 104 15.57 -13.14 -3.07
CA GLY A 104 14.23 -13.38 -3.56
C GLY A 104 13.29 -14.00 -2.54
N GLY A 105 13.51 -13.73 -1.26
CA GLY A 105 12.64 -14.15 -0.18
C GLY A 105 13.04 -15.45 0.51
N GLN A 106 14.22 -16.00 0.22
CA GLN A 106 14.68 -17.25 0.86
C GLN A 106 15.16 -16.99 2.29
N HIS A 107 15.98 -15.95 2.49
CA HIS A 107 16.47 -15.52 3.80
C HIS A 107 16.09 -14.06 4.04
N TRP A 108 15.74 -13.74 5.28
CA TRP A 108 15.34 -12.40 5.66
C TRP A 108 16.14 -11.91 6.88
N MET A 109 16.55 -10.67 6.81
CA MET A 109 17.31 -10.01 7.87
C MET A 109 16.65 -8.70 8.27
N PRO A 110 16.64 -8.34 9.56
CA PRO A 110 16.13 -7.05 10.02
C PRO A 110 17.01 -5.90 9.48
N HIS A 111 16.37 -4.85 9.01
CA HIS A 111 16.99 -3.62 8.49
C HIS A 111 16.39 -2.40 9.16
N ASN A 112 16.58 -2.28 10.49
CA ASN A 112 15.87 -1.35 11.35
C ASN A 112 16.73 -0.22 11.94
N ALA A 113 18.04 -0.15 11.58
CA ALA A 113 18.90 0.92 12.10
C ALA A 113 18.36 2.30 11.72
N GLY A 114 18.27 3.20 12.70
CA GLY A 114 17.69 4.55 12.53
C GLY A 114 16.16 4.61 12.60
N LEU A 115 15.45 3.48 12.54
CA LEU A 115 14.04 3.45 12.89
C LEU A 115 13.91 3.60 14.41
N LYS A 116 12.96 4.44 14.84
CA LYS A 116 12.70 4.64 16.27
C LYS A 116 12.17 3.33 16.87
N GLU A 117 12.49 3.09 18.14
CA GLU A 117 11.98 1.92 18.91
C GLU A 117 10.45 1.77 18.86
N HIS A 118 9.73 2.81 18.46
CA HIS A 118 8.27 2.83 18.36
C HIS A 118 7.73 2.56 16.96
N VAL A 119 8.59 2.37 15.94
CA VAL A 119 8.14 1.97 14.59
C VAL A 119 7.76 0.51 14.63
N SER A 120 6.49 0.25 14.94
CA SER A 120 5.96 -1.10 15.00
C SER A 120 5.30 -1.55 13.70
N VAL A 121 4.90 -0.61 12.83
CA VAL A 121 4.14 -0.92 11.61
C VAL A 121 4.71 -0.17 10.43
N VAL A 122 5.02 -0.90 9.36
CA VAL A 122 5.44 -0.36 8.06
C VAL A 122 4.34 -0.64 7.04
N ASN A 123 3.67 0.44 6.61
CA ASN A 123 2.49 0.37 5.76
C ASN A 123 2.84 0.24 4.26
N GLN A 124 3.93 0.88 3.81
CA GLN A 124 4.31 0.90 2.40
C GLN A 124 5.77 1.29 2.22
N PHE A 125 6.37 0.81 1.12
CA PHE A 125 7.65 1.28 0.59
C PHE A 125 7.44 1.92 -0.78
N VAL A 126 8.24 2.95 -1.08
CA VAL A 126 8.37 3.52 -2.42
C VAL A 126 9.84 3.80 -2.72
N PHE A 127 10.30 3.37 -3.90
CA PHE A 127 11.66 3.58 -4.37
C PHE A 127 11.77 4.87 -5.17
N ASP A 128 12.89 5.57 -5.04
CA ASP A 128 13.28 6.58 -6.00
C ASP A 128 13.46 5.91 -7.37
N PRO A 129 12.78 6.37 -8.43
CA PRO A 129 12.85 5.73 -9.75
C PRO A 129 14.23 5.82 -10.42
N ARG A 130 15.11 6.70 -9.93
CA ARG A 130 16.47 6.91 -10.46
C ARG A 130 17.54 6.18 -9.65
N ASP A 131 17.23 5.90 -8.38
CA ASP A 131 18.19 5.32 -7.43
C ASP A 131 17.47 4.41 -6.45
N SER A 132 17.54 3.10 -6.66
CA SER A 132 16.87 2.11 -5.82
C SER A 132 17.49 1.94 -4.43
N GLU A 133 18.63 2.54 -4.13
CA GLU A 133 19.16 2.63 -2.77
C GLU A 133 18.40 3.68 -1.93
N THR A 134 17.75 4.65 -2.60
CA THR A 134 16.88 5.63 -1.97
C THR A 134 15.46 5.09 -1.88
N ILE A 135 15.00 4.85 -0.65
CA ILE A 135 13.67 4.28 -0.36
C ILE A 135 13.00 5.16 0.70
N TYR A 136 11.71 5.39 0.52
CA TYR A 136 10.85 5.99 1.54
C TYR A 136 9.88 4.94 2.08
N THR A 137 9.56 5.04 3.38
CA THR A 137 8.55 4.16 3.99
C THR A 137 7.52 4.98 4.78
N ALA A 138 6.26 4.58 4.62
CA ALA A 138 5.14 5.06 5.41
C ALA A 138 4.97 4.17 6.65
N THR A 139 4.91 4.78 7.82
CA THR A 139 4.80 4.05 9.09
C THR A 139 3.71 4.64 10.00
N THR A 140 3.39 3.94 11.07
CA THR A 140 2.46 4.45 12.11
C THR A 140 3.01 5.62 12.91
N VAL A 141 4.27 6.00 12.73
CA VAL A 141 4.89 7.12 13.44
C VAL A 141 5.48 8.17 12.50
N GLY A 142 5.34 8.00 11.19
CA GLY A 142 5.79 8.98 10.22
C GLY A 142 6.36 8.42 8.93
N VAL A 143 7.07 9.27 8.19
CA VAL A 143 7.84 8.94 6.99
C VAL A 143 9.30 8.78 7.37
N PHE A 144 9.93 7.71 6.91
CA PHE A 144 11.37 7.51 6.99
C PHE A 144 11.96 7.37 5.60
N ARG A 145 13.22 7.75 5.46
CA ARG A 145 14.00 7.65 4.23
C ARG A 145 15.31 6.92 4.51
N THR A 146 15.72 6.07 3.58
CA THR A 146 17.10 5.60 3.48
C THR A 146 17.71 6.06 2.16
N THR A 147 19.05 6.10 2.07
CA THR A 147 19.82 6.35 0.84
C THR A 147 20.94 5.30 0.69
N ASP A 148 20.81 4.20 1.41
CA ASP A 148 21.80 3.11 1.45
C ASP A 148 21.10 1.73 1.48
N ALA A 149 19.99 1.62 0.76
CA ALA A 149 19.19 0.39 0.62
C ALA A 149 18.72 -0.19 1.98
N GLY A 150 18.37 0.68 2.93
CA GLY A 150 17.81 0.31 4.22
C GLY A 150 18.81 0.00 5.31
N ARG A 151 20.10 0.30 5.13
CA ARG A 151 21.11 0.12 6.20
C ARG A 151 20.89 1.11 7.34
N LEU A 152 20.52 2.36 6.98
CA LEU A 152 20.17 3.40 7.95
C LEU A 152 18.92 4.16 7.46
N TRP A 153 17.99 4.39 8.37
CA TRP A 153 16.76 5.16 8.11
C TRP A 153 16.78 6.50 8.86
N ASP A 154 16.40 7.55 8.16
CA ASP A 154 16.24 8.91 8.71
C ASP A 154 14.78 9.31 8.75
N GLU A 155 14.34 9.87 9.87
CA GLU A 155 12.99 10.41 10.00
C GLU A 155 12.81 11.67 9.12
N ARG A 156 11.67 11.74 8.42
CA ARG A 156 11.29 12.83 7.52
C ARG A 156 9.91 13.37 7.88
N MET A 157 9.83 14.12 8.99
CA MET A 157 8.54 14.58 9.56
C MET A 157 8.45 16.11 9.77
N VAL A 158 9.40 16.90 9.27
CA VAL A 158 9.35 18.37 9.40
C VAL A 158 8.13 18.92 8.67
N GLY A 159 7.23 19.58 9.38
CA GLY A 159 5.96 20.08 8.85
C GLY A 159 4.75 19.16 9.08
N MET A 160 4.96 17.97 9.64
CA MET A 160 3.91 16.98 9.94
C MET A 160 3.75 16.71 11.44
N LYS A 161 3.93 17.71 12.30
CA LYS A 161 4.00 17.57 13.77
C LYS A 161 2.76 16.92 14.43
N GLU A 162 1.60 17.07 13.80
CA GLU A 162 0.32 16.55 14.30
C GLU A 162 -0.07 15.20 13.68
N VAL A 163 0.79 14.65 12.81
CA VAL A 163 0.52 13.40 12.12
C VAL A 163 1.17 12.24 12.88
N HIS A 164 0.37 11.23 13.20
CA HIS A 164 0.86 10.03 13.86
C HIS A 164 0.91 8.83 12.91
N ILE A 165 0.00 8.74 11.94
CA ILE A 165 -0.08 7.59 11.05
C ILE A 165 0.03 8.06 9.60
N VAL A 166 1.11 7.65 8.92
CA VAL A 166 1.24 7.74 7.48
C VAL A 166 0.85 6.40 6.88
N VAL A 167 -0.17 6.42 6.02
CA VAL A 167 -0.74 5.21 5.42
C VAL A 167 -0.06 4.89 4.10
N THR A 168 0.23 5.92 3.29
CA THR A 168 0.80 5.78 1.95
C THR A 168 1.75 6.91 1.64
N VAL A 169 2.76 6.63 0.81
CA VAL A 169 3.68 7.60 0.23
C VAL A 169 3.74 7.38 -1.28
N ALA A 170 3.73 8.45 -2.07
CA ALA A 170 3.94 8.42 -3.51
C ALA A 170 5.09 9.35 -3.89
N ILE A 171 5.92 8.91 -4.84
CA ILE A 171 7.04 9.69 -5.38
C ILE A 171 6.75 10.07 -6.83
N ASP A 172 7.02 11.32 -7.19
CA ASP A 172 6.88 11.80 -8.58
C ASP A 172 7.95 11.12 -9.47
N PRO A 173 7.54 10.32 -10.47
CA PRO A 173 8.49 9.55 -11.27
C PRO A 173 9.42 10.41 -12.12
N LEU A 174 9.03 11.64 -12.44
CA LEU A 174 9.84 12.57 -13.22
C LEU A 174 10.66 13.52 -12.33
N ARG A 175 10.19 13.79 -11.11
CA ARG A 175 10.78 14.70 -10.13
C ARG A 175 10.84 14.05 -8.75
N PRO A 176 11.81 13.15 -8.47
CA PRO A 176 11.85 12.38 -7.22
C PRO A 176 11.98 13.19 -5.94
N SER A 177 12.33 14.48 -6.03
CA SER A 177 12.24 15.39 -4.88
C SER A 177 10.80 15.73 -4.47
N VAL A 178 9.81 15.49 -5.34
CA VAL A 178 8.39 15.71 -5.06
C VAL A 178 7.76 14.42 -4.54
N LEU A 179 7.24 14.52 -3.32
CA LEU A 179 6.62 13.40 -2.62
C LEU A 179 5.24 13.81 -2.11
N TYR A 180 4.36 12.83 -2.03
CA TYR A 180 3.05 12.96 -1.40
C TYR A 180 2.90 11.92 -0.30
N ALA A 181 2.32 12.30 0.82
CA ALA A 181 2.01 11.40 1.94
C ALA A 181 0.52 11.46 2.26
N GLY A 182 -0.12 10.29 2.27
CA GLY A 182 -1.48 10.10 2.72
C GLY A 182 -1.50 9.66 4.18
N THR A 183 -2.30 10.35 4.98
CA THR A 183 -2.35 10.17 6.42
C THR A 183 -3.79 9.97 6.88
N THR A 184 -3.98 9.60 8.14
CA THR A 184 -5.30 9.58 8.77
C THR A 184 -5.91 10.99 8.89
N GLY A 185 -5.11 12.06 8.71
CA GLY A 185 -5.53 13.47 8.80
C GLY A 185 -5.48 14.23 7.46
N GLY A 186 -5.46 13.54 6.33
CA GLY A 186 -5.42 14.13 4.99
C GLY A 186 -4.11 13.90 4.26
N ALA A 187 -3.80 14.77 3.30
CA ALA A 187 -2.63 14.67 2.43
C ALA A 187 -1.59 15.76 2.72
N TYR A 188 -0.34 15.39 2.49
CA TYR A 188 0.83 16.28 2.58
C TYR A 188 1.68 16.14 1.32
N ARG A 189 2.42 17.21 0.97
CA ARG A 189 3.38 17.25 -0.14
C ARG A 189 4.72 17.75 0.37
N SER A 190 5.79 17.15 -0.10
CA SER A 190 7.17 17.64 -0.02
C SER A 190 7.69 17.96 -1.41
N LEU A 191 8.53 18.99 -1.53
CA LEU A 191 9.19 19.40 -2.78
C LEU A 191 10.72 19.20 -2.71
N ASP A 192 11.22 18.73 -1.58
CA ASP A 192 12.64 18.65 -1.24
C ASP A 192 13.08 17.26 -0.73
N GLY A 193 12.45 16.20 -1.26
CA GLY A 193 12.81 14.82 -0.90
C GLY A 193 12.45 14.46 0.55
N GLY A 194 11.34 14.99 1.05
CA GLY A 194 10.86 14.73 2.41
C GLY A 194 11.53 15.62 3.48
N GLY A 195 12.34 16.61 3.10
CA GLY A 195 12.95 17.53 4.04
C GLY A 195 11.93 18.38 4.78
N ARG A 196 10.91 18.86 4.04
CA ARG A 196 9.76 19.59 4.61
C ARG A 196 8.47 19.18 3.93
N TRP A 197 7.42 19.05 4.72
CA TRP A 197 6.07 18.73 4.27
C TRP A 197 5.10 19.89 4.46
N GLN A 198 4.21 20.07 3.50
CA GLN A 198 3.11 21.03 3.52
C GLN A 198 1.79 20.27 3.44
N LYS A 199 0.84 20.63 4.29
CA LYS A 199 -0.54 20.11 4.24
C LYS A 199 -1.25 20.62 2.98
N ILE A 200 -1.91 19.70 2.24
CA ILE A 200 -2.55 20.00 0.96
C ILE A 200 -4.01 19.48 0.94
N ASN A 201 -4.83 19.94 1.87
CA ASN A 201 -6.18 19.42 2.09
C ASN A 201 -7.31 20.26 1.45
N ASN A 202 -6.96 21.31 0.71
CA ASN A 202 -7.96 22.20 0.08
C ASN A 202 -8.85 21.44 -0.91
N GLY A 203 -10.18 21.36 -0.64
CA GLY A 203 -11.15 20.56 -1.40
C GLY A 203 -11.15 19.06 -1.05
N LEU A 204 -10.15 18.56 -0.32
CA LEU A 204 -10.10 17.18 0.16
C LEU A 204 -10.95 17.03 1.44
N ILE A 205 -10.83 18.01 2.34
CA ILE A 205 -11.61 18.09 3.59
C ILE A 205 -12.48 19.33 3.49
N PRO A 206 -13.80 19.23 3.72
CA PRO A 206 -14.68 20.39 3.79
C PRO A 206 -14.16 21.41 4.83
N SER A 207 -14.19 22.69 4.49
CA SER A 207 -13.69 23.77 5.35
C SER A 207 -14.46 23.91 6.67
N GLU A 208 -15.69 23.36 6.71
CA GLU A 208 -16.58 23.40 7.88
C GLU A 208 -16.23 22.34 8.94
N ILE A 209 -15.35 21.37 8.61
CA ILE A 209 -14.92 20.34 9.56
C ILE A 209 -13.78 20.91 10.41
N LEU A 210 -14.14 21.41 11.60
CA LEU A 210 -13.18 21.96 12.57
C LEU A 210 -12.46 20.87 13.39
N ASP A 211 -13.01 19.66 13.43
CA ASP A 211 -12.45 18.54 14.20
C ASP A 211 -11.56 17.67 13.31
N ALA A 212 -10.25 17.76 13.55
CA ALA A 212 -9.25 16.95 12.84
C ALA A 212 -9.43 15.43 13.07
N SER A 213 -10.13 15.00 14.12
CA SER A 213 -10.43 13.59 14.39
C SER A 213 -11.47 13.00 13.43
N LEU A 214 -12.25 13.86 12.77
CA LEU A 214 -13.17 13.49 11.69
C LEU A 214 -12.51 13.62 10.31
N ALA A 215 -11.21 13.87 10.29
CA ALA A 215 -10.45 14.10 9.08
C ALA A 215 -10.52 12.89 8.12
N LEU A 216 -10.54 13.22 6.86
CA LEU A 216 -10.57 12.28 5.75
C LEU A 216 -9.27 11.49 5.69
N GLY A 217 -9.29 10.21 6.03
CA GLY A 217 -8.13 9.34 5.86
C GLY A 217 -7.79 9.13 4.38
N VAL A 218 -6.54 9.39 3.99
CA VAL A 218 -6.02 9.12 2.64
C VAL A 218 -5.30 7.78 2.67
N ASN A 219 -5.90 6.77 2.02
CA ASN A 219 -5.44 5.39 2.07
C ASN A 219 -4.53 5.02 0.90
N ALA A 220 -4.70 5.68 -0.25
CA ALA A 220 -3.92 5.45 -1.45
C ALA A 220 -3.66 6.76 -2.17
N LEU A 221 -2.44 6.93 -2.67
CA LEU A 221 -2.02 8.06 -3.51
C LEU A 221 -1.41 7.52 -4.80
N MET A 222 -1.72 8.17 -5.91
CA MET A 222 -1.21 7.82 -7.21
C MET A 222 -0.97 9.06 -8.03
N ILE A 223 0.18 9.12 -8.70
CA ILE A 223 0.59 10.22 -9.56
C ILE A 223 0.48 9.76 -11.00
N ASP A 224 -0.09 10.59 -11.86
CA ASP A 224 -0.08 10.36 -13.30
C ASP A 224 1.38 10.38 -13.79
N PRO A 225 1.90 9.29 -14.38
CA PRO A 225 3.30 9.18 -14.73
C PRO A 225 3.72 10.07 -15.91
N GLN A 226 2.77 10.55 -16.70
CA GLN A 226 3.02 11.42 -17.86
C GLN A 226 2.72 12.88 -17.55
N GLN A 227 1.76 13.15 -16.65
CA GLN A 227 1.36 14.48 -16.20
C GLN A 227 1.45 14.57 -14.68
N THR A 228 2.67 14.64 -14.14
CA THR A 228 2.91 14.47 -12.70
C THR A 228 2.36 15.59 -11.81
N ASP A 229 1.76 16.63 -12.40
CA ASP A 229 0.94 17.61 -11.69
C ASP A 229 -0.45 17.07 -11.34
N THR A 230 -0.85 15.96 -11.97
CA THR A 230 -2.10 15.23 -11.70
C THR A 230 -1.86 14.14 -10.65
N VAL A 231 -2.60 14.22 -9.56
CA VAL A 231 -2.54 13.28 -8.43
C VAL A 231 -3.94 12.80 -8.09
N TYR A 232 -4.05 11.51 -7.80
CA TYR A 232 -5.29 10.86 -7.35
C TYR A 232 -5.15 10.44 -5.89
N ALA A 233 -6.22 10.62 -5.11
CA ALA A 233 -6.27 10.23 -3.70
C ALA A 233 -7.50 9.36 -3.41
N GLY A 234 -7.26 8.10 -3.10
CA GLY A 234 -8.26 7.18 -2.57
C GLY A 234 -8.40 7.38 -1.06
N THR A 235 -9.61 7.64 -0.61
CA THR A 235 -9.87 8.06 0.76
C THR A 235 -10.92 7.18 1.45
N THR A 236 -11.15 7.44 2.72
CA THR A 236 -12.25 6.82 3.50
C THR A 236 -13.63 7.26 3.00
N LYS A 237 -13.72 8.33 2.17
CA LYS A 237 -14.95 8.98 1.72
C LYS A 237 -15.04 9.15 0.20
N GLY A 238 -14.31 8.34 -0.56
CA GLY A 238 -14.34 8.37 -2.03
C GLY A 238 -13.01 8.70 -2.66
N LEU A 239 -13.06 9.06 -3.93
CA LEU A 239 -11.91 9.31 -4.78
C LEU A 239 -11.81 10.80 -5.12
N PHE A 240 -10.61 11.34 -5.06
CA PHE A 240 -10.32 12.73 -5.37
C PHE A 240 -9.20 12.83 -6.41
N LYS A 241 -9.24 13.90 -7.20
CA LYS A 241 -8.23 14.26 -8.21
C LYS A 241 -7.77 15.68 -7.99
N SER A 242 -6.47 15.90 -8.08
CA SER A 242 -5.85 17.21 -8.22
C SER A 242 -5.16 17.28 -9.57
N VAL A 243 -5.17 18.44 -10.23
CA VAL A 243 -4.43 18.70 -11.48
C VAL A 243 -3.36 19.79 -11.28
N ASN A 244 -3.11 20.17 -10.04
CA ASN A 244 -2.19 21.22 -9.63
C ASN A 244 -1.32 20.81 -8.43
N LYS A 245 -0.77 19.60 -8.46
CA LYS A 245 0.14 19.04 -7.43
C LYS A 245 -0.47 18.97 -6.03
N GLY A 246 -1.79 18.89 -5.92
CA GLY A 246 -2.47 18.81 -4.64
C GLY A 246 -2.83 20.18 -4.03
N ASP A 247 -2.59 21.32 -4.72
CA ASP A 247 -2.98 22.62 -4.21
C ASP A 247 -4.50 22.75 -4.06
N SER A 248 -5.25 22.04 -4.90
CA SER A 248 -6.68 21.82 -4.73
C SER A 248 -7.11 20.44 -5.22
N TRP A 249 -8.17 19.92 -4.61
CA TRP A 249 -8.73 18.61 -4.91
C TRP A 249 -10.19 18.73 -5.29
N VAL A 250 -10.60 17.92 -6.26
CA VAL A 250 -11.99 17.77 -6.68
C VAL A 250 -12.38 16.31 -6.51
N ARG A 251 -13.53 16.06 -5.92
CA ARG A 251 -14.10 14.72 -5.84
C ARG A 251 -14.48 14.25 -7.24
N ILE A 252 -14.07 13.02 -7.58
CA ILE A 252 -14.40 12.35 -8.83
C ILE A 252 -15.10 11.01 -8.54
N GLY A 253 -15.69 10.40 -9.59
CA GLY A 253 -16.36 9.12 -9.45
C GLY A 253 -17.65 9.22 -8.64
N ALA A 254 -18.71 9.79 -9.22
CA ALA A 254 -20.01 9.96 -8.57
C ALA A 254 -20.60 8.66 -8.00
N THR A 255 -20.28 7.50 -8.61
CA THR A 255 -20.67 6.16 -8.15
C THR A 255 -19.87 5.68 -6.93
N MET A 256 -18.78 6.35 -6.59
CA MET A 256 -17.89 6.02 -5.46
C MET A 256 -17.98 7.04 -4.32
N THR A 257 -19.00 7.90 -4.32
CA THR A 257 -19.23 8.85 -3.22
C THR A 257 -19.42 8.07 -1.92
N ASP A 258 -18.72 8.51 -0.87
CA ASP A 258 -18.71 7.89 0.46
C ASP A 258 -18.26 6.42 0.51
N GLN A 259 -17.62 5.93 -0.56
CA GLN A 259 -16.99 4.62 -0.59
C GLN A 259 -15.57 4.66 0.00
N TYR A 260 -15.22 3.62 0.75
CA TYR A 260 -13.85 3.42 1.20
C TYR A 260 -12.99 2.92 0.04
N ILE A 261 -12.01 3.72 -0.39
CA ILE A 261 -11.03 3.36 -1.43
C ILE A 261 -9.74 2.96 -0.73
N SER A 262 -9.30 1.73 -0.95
CA SER A 262 -8.11 1.13 -0.32
C SER A 262 -6.89 1.11 -1.24
N SER A 263 -7.10 1.06 -2.56
CA SER A 263 -6.03 0.86 -3.53
C SER A 263 -6.35 1.55 -4.85
N LEU A 264 -5.32 2.08 -5.50
CA LEU A 264 -5.37 2.68 -6.83
C LEU A 264 -4.33 2.04 -7.73
N ALA A 265 -4.62 1.94 -9.03
CA ALA A 265 -3.66 1.58 -10.06
C ALA A 265 -3.89 2.41 -11.32
N ILE A 266 -2.82 2.74 -12.03
CA ILE A 266 -2.82 3.49 -13.29
C ILE A 266 -2.02 2.75 -14.33
N ASP A 267 -2.53 2.71 -15.55
CA ASP A 267 -1.77 2.24 -16.68
C ASP A 267 -0.69 3.29 -17.04
N ARG A 268 0.57 2.87 -17.01
CA ARG A 268 1.70 3.77 -17.28
C ARG A 268 1.83 4.16 -18.73
N ASN A 269 1.30 3.32 -19.63
CA ASN A 269 1.33 3.54 -21.05
C ASN A 269 0.15 4.41 -21.50
N ASP A 270 -1.00 4.24 -20.85
CA ASP A 270 -2.21 5.05 -21.06
C ASP A 270 -2.82 5.51 -19.73
N PRO A 271 -2.41 6.67 -19.18
CA PRO A 271 -2.90 7.19 -17.91
C PRO A 271 -4.40 7.55 -17.87
N HIS A 272 -5.13 7.43 -19.00
CA HIS A 272 -6.58 7.52 -18.99
C HIS A 272 -7.23 6.28 -18.33
N ILE A 273 -6.49 5.16 -18.29
CA ILE A 273 -6.95 3.91 -17.68
C ILE A 273 -6.54 3.88 -16.21
N LEU A 274 -7.56 3.91 -15.34
CA LEU A 274 -7.41 3.89 -13.88
C LEU A 274 -8.22 2.77 -13.27
N TYR A 275 -7.73 2.26 -12.14
CA TYR A 275 -8.47 1.33 -11.30
C TYR A 275 -8.53 1.84 -9.87
N ALA A 276 -9.71 1.72 -9.26
CA ALA A 276 -9.93 1.99 -7.85
C ALA A 276 -10.57 0.78 -7.19
N GLY A 277 -9.92 0.28 -6.15
CA GLY A 277 -10.39 -0.84 -5.35
C GLY A 277 -10.82 -0.39 -3.97
N GLY A 278 -11.88 -1.00 -3.46
CA GLY A 278 -12.42 -0.68 -2.15
C GLY A 278 -13.53 -1.65 -1.73
N ARG A 279 -14.43 -1.18 -0.87
CA ARG A 279 -15.54 -2.02 -0.37
C ARG A 279 -16.60 -2.34 -1.43
N ALA A 280 -16.73 -1.51 -2.46
CA ALA A 280 -17.68 -1.70 -3.57
C ALA A 280 -17.09 -2.56 -4.70
N GLY A 281 -15.92 -3.13 -4.53
CA GLY A 281 -15.21 -3.89 -5.54
C GLY A 281 -14.21 -3.03 -6.31
N ILE A 282 -14.04 -3.39 -7.58
CA ILE A 282 -13.11 -2.73 -8.50
C ILE A 282 -13.90 -1.87 -9.47
N GLN A 283 -13.49 -0.62 -9.59
CA GLN A 283 -13.98 0.33 -10.57
C GLN A 283 -12.85 0.65 -11.55
N LYS A 284 -13.17 0.75 -12.84
CA LYS A 284 -12.24 1.13 -13.92
C LYS A 284 -12.72 2.39 -14.61
N SER A 285 -11.82 3.30 -14.86
CA SER A 285 -12.00 4.46 -15.72
C SER A 285 -11.22 4.27 -17.01
N PHE A 286 -11.73 4.84 -18.12
CA PHE A 286 -11.09 4.89 -19.43
C PHE A 286 -10.83 6.34 -19.88
N ASP A 287 -11.11 7.32 -19.02
CA ASP A 287 -11.13 8.75 -19.31
C ASP A 287 -10.51 9.60 -18.19
N ALA A 288 -9.44 9.10 -17.57
CA ALA A 288 -8.70 9.76 -16.51
C ALA A 288 -9.57 10.13 -15.29
N GLY A 289 -10.58 9.29 -14.99
CA GLY A 289 -11.41 9.40 -13.81
C GLY A 289 -12.68 10.23 -13.98
N LEU A 290 -13.05 10.62 -15.22
CA LEU A 290 -14.30 11.34 -15.45
C LEU A 290 -15.52 10.42 -15.30
N SER A 291 -15.44 9.20 -15.82
CA SER A 291 -16.44 8.15 -15.63
C SER A 291 -15.83 6.83 -15.15
N TRP A 292 -16.65 6.00 -14.52
CA TRP A 292 -16.22 4.75 -13.90
C TRP A 292 -17.21 3.61 -14.18
N LYS A 293 -16.68 2.45 -14.49
CA LYS A 293 -17.40 1.19 -14.72
C LYS A 293 -17.03 0.17 -13.66
N THR A 294 -18.02 -0.50 -13.09
CA THR A 294 -17.81 -1.61 -12.15
C THR A 294 -17.27 -2.85 -12.87
N MET A 295 -16.20 -3.43 -12.33
CA MET A 295 -15.45 -4.54 -12.90
C MET A 295 -15.36 -5.70 -11.91
N ASN A 296 -16.51 -6.22 -11.46
CA ASN A 296 -16.59 -7.25 -10.40
C ASN A 296 -16.91 -8.66 -10.91
N THR A 297 -17.01 -8.88 -12.23
CA THR A 297 -17.36 -10.18 -12.81
C THR A 297 -16.33 -11.25 -12.42
N GLY A 298 -16.78 -12.29 -11.70
CA GLY A 298 -15.91 -13.38 -11.21
C GLY A 298 -15.36 -13.18 -9.80
N LEU A 299 -15.50 -11.99 -9.19
CA LEU A 299 -15.14 -11.77 -7.79
C LEU A 299 -16.22 -12.36 -6.86
N ALA A 300 -15.81 -13.20 -5.91
CA ALA A 300 -16.72 -13.70 -4.86
C ALA A 300 -16.88 -12.69 -3.71
N SER A 301 -16.03 -11.67 -3.62
CA SER A 301 -16.13 -10.61 -2.64
C SER A 301 -15.71 -9.27 -3.25
N THR A 302 -16.45 -8.24 -2.94
CA THR A 302 -16.14 -6.86 -3.34
C THR A 302 -15.25 -6.13 -2.35
N ASN A 303 -14.86 -6.75 -1.24
CA ASN A 303 -13.98 -6.11 -0.26
C ASN A 303 -12.52 -6.18 -0.72
N ILE A 304 -12.16 -5.32 -1.64
CA ILE A 304 -10.81 -5.25 -2.22
C ILE A 304 -9.89 -4.51 -1.24
N ARG A 305 -8.74 -5.10 -0.98
CA ARG A 305 -7.69 -4.53 -0.14
C ARG A 305 -6.56 -3.92 -0.96
N THR A 306 -6.14 -4.60 -2.03
CA THR A 306 -5.03 -4.18 -2.87
C THR A 306 -5.25 -4.59 -4.31
N ILE A 307 -4.79 -3.77 -5.24
CA ILE A 307 -4.73 -4.05 -6.69
C ILE A 307 -3.28 -3.87 -7.11
N ALA A 308 -2.77 -4.82 -7.89
CA ALA A 308 -1.47 -4.71 -8.53
C ALA A 308 -1.62 -4.91 -10.04
N MET A 309 -1.02 -4.00 -10.81
CA MET A 309 -1.03 -4.02 -12.28
C MET A 309 0.34 -4.47 -12.79
N GLY A 310 0.34 -5.33 -13.81
CA GLY A 310 1.55 -5.83 -14.44
C GLY A 310 2.44 -4.71 -15.00
N TRP A 311 3.74 -4.82 -14.76
CA TRP A 311 4.73 -3.86 -15.25
C TRP A 311 4.93 -3.92 -16.75
N LEU A 312 4.85 -5.13 -17.31
CA LEU A 312 5.10 -5.42 -18.73
C LEU A 312 3.82 -5.44 -19.56
N ASP A 313 2.71 -5.78 -18.94
CA ASP A 313 1.39 -5.85 -19.56
C ASP A 313 0.34 -5.33 -18.57
N PRO A 314 -0.25 -4.14 -18.84
CA PRO A 314 -1.26 -3.54 -17.96
C PRO A 314 -2.61 -4.26 -17.98
N HIS A 315 -2.85 -5.20 -18.92
CA HIS A 315 -4.05 -6.05 -18.89
C HIS A 315 -3.97 -7.12 -17.80
N ILE A 316 -2.76 -7.43 -17.33
CA ILE A 316 -2.53 -8.36 -16.23
C ILE A 316 -2.75 -7.64 -14.90
N LEU A 317 -3.73 -8.10 -14.16
CA LEU A 317 -4.08 -7.52 -12.86
C LEU A 317 -4.19 -8.62 -11.80
N TYR A 318 -3.78 -8.28 -10.59
CA TYR A 318 -4.04 -9.06 -9.40
C TYR A 318 -4.83 -8.23 -8.40
N ALA A 319 -5.82 -8.85 -7.76
CA ALA A 319 -6.62 -8.23 -6.72
C ALA A 319 -6.61 -9.09 -5.46
N GLY A 320 -6.18 -8.49 -4.37
CA GLY A 320 -6.22 -9.09 -3.04
C GLY A 320 -7.47 -8.64 -2.31
N THR A 321 -8.19 -9.60 -1.73
CA THR A 321 -9.42 -9.34 -0.97
C THR A 321 -9.19 -9.50 0.52
N ASN A 322 -10.10 -8.95 1.31
CA ASN A 322 -10.09 -9.10 2.75
C ASN A 322 -10.91 -10.35 3.17
N GLY A 323 -10.35 -11.56 2.89
CA GLY A 323 -10.91 -12.83 3.33
C GLY A 323 -11.48 -13.75 2.24
N SER A 324 -11.37 -13.39 0.94
CA SER A 324 -11.79 -14.28 -0.17
C SER A 324 -10.63 -14.68 -1.09
N GLY A 325 -9.39 -14.34 -0.70
CA GLY A 325 -8.17 -14.73 -1.39
C GLY A 325 -7.72 -13.80 -2.49
N LEU A 326 -6.89 -14.33 -3.38
CA LEU A 326 -6.29 -13.66 -4.52
C LEU A 326 -7.12 -13.91 -5.78
N TYR A 327 -7.25 -12.88 -6.59
CA TYR A 327 -7.87 -12.93 -7.92
C TYR A 327 -6.89 -12.41 -8.98
N TYR A 328 -7.01 -12.97 -10.17
CA TYR A 328 -6.22 -12.65 -11.35
C TYR A 328 -7.12 -12.29 -12.53
N SER A 329 -6.72 -11.33 -13.32
CA SER A 329 -7.33 -10.97 -14.60
C SER A 329 -6.26 -10.82 -15.66
N GLU A 330 -6.53 -11.30 -16.88
CA GLU A 330 -5.67 -11.15 -18.06
C GLU A 330 -6.27 -10.25 -19.13
N ASN A 331 -7.44 -9.67 -18.87
CA ASN A 331 -8.21 -8.86 -19.81
C ASN A 331 -8.56 -7.47 -19.24
N GLY A 332 -7.65 -6.90 -18.45
CA GLY A 332 -7.81 -5.55 -17.91
C GLY A 332 -8.99 -5.43 -16.94
N GLY A 333 -9.25 -6.49 -16.17
CA GLY A 333 -10.27 -6.50 -15.12
C GLY A 333 -11.70 -6.79 -15.60
N GLU A 334 -11.91 -7.13 -16.87
CA GLU A 334 -13.26 -7.47 -17.36
C GLU A 334 -13.81 -8.73 -16.68
N THR A 335 -12.92 -9.72 -16.46
CA THR A 335 -13.24 -10.92 -15.70
C THR A 335 -12.11 -11.26 -14.74
N TRP A 336 -12.48 -11.82 -13.58
CA TRP A 336 -11.56 -12.22 -12.52
C TRP A 336 -11.69 -13.71 -12.25
N MET A 337 -10.55 -14.37 -12.10
CA MET A 337 -10.46 -15.78 -11.72
C MET A 337 -9.81 -15.86 -10.33
N LYS A 338 -10.37 -16.67 -9.45
CA LYS A 338 -9.75 -16.95 -8.14
C LYS A 338 -8.46 -17.74 -8.33
N VAL A 339 -7.38 -17.29 -7.70
CA VAL A 339 -6.08 -17.97 -7.68
C VAL A 339 -5.97 -18.74 -6.38
N PRO A 340 -5.98 -20.10 -6.41
CA PRO A 340 -5.76 -20.88 -5.21
C PRO A 340 -4.28 -20.83 -4.80
N ILE A 341 -4.01 -20.76 -3.50
CA ILE A 341 -2.64 -20.85 -2.98
C ILE A 341 -2.32 -22.35 -2.78
N VAL A 342 -1.87 -22.98 -3.87
CA VAL A 342 -1.44 -24.38 -3.88
C VAL A 342 0.05 -24.44 -3.66
N LEU A 343 0.49 -24.99 -2.53
CA LEU A 343 1.91 -25.12 -2.22
C LEU A 343 2.55 -26.21 -3.08
N LYS A 344 3.78 -25.95 -3.56
CA LYS A 344 4.61 -27.00 -4.18
C LYS A 344 4.85 -28.11 -3.18
N ALA A 345 4.73 -29.37 -3.60
CA ALA A 345 5.16 -30.50 -2.79
C ALA A 345 6.67 -30.39 -2.53
N ASN A 346 7.08 -30.52 -1.26
CA ASN A 346 8.49 -30.55 -0.91
C ASN A 346 9.12 -31.81 -1.54
N GLU A 347 10.09 -31.63 -2.45
CA GLU A 347 10.85 -32.74 -3.07
C GLU A 347 11.82 -33.42 -2.09
N HIS A 348 11.73 -33.16 -0.79
CA HIS A 348 12.63 -33.69 0.24
C HIS A 348 11.96 -34.70 1.19
N SER A 349 11.32 -35.73 0.64
CA SER A 349 10.91 -36.92 1.43
C SER A 349 11.18 -38.27 0.76
N THR A 350 12.19 -38.35 -0.11
CA THR A 350 12.68 -39.64 -0.59
C THR A 350 14.19 -39.74 -0.39
N GLY A 351 14.60 -40.19 0.80
CA GLY A 351 16.00 -40.42 1.09
C GLY A 351 16.26 -40.84 2.52
N SER A 352 15.68 -41.96 2.96
CA SER A 352 16.30 -42.84 3.97
C SER A 352 15.51 -44.13 4.05
N SER A 353 15.96 -45.13 3.32
CA SER A 353 15.81 -46.52 3.64
C SER A 353 17.20 -47.10 3.94
#